data_ea81079d9741d6c025412119ad095b86
#
_entry.id   ea81079d9741d6c025412119ad095b86
#
_cell.length_a   1.000
_cell.length_b   1.000
_cell.length_c   1.000
_cell.angle_alpha   90.00
_cell.angle_beta   90.00
_cell.angle_gamma   90.00
#
_symmetry.space_group_name_H-M   'P 1'
#
loop_
_entity.id
_entity.type
_entity.pdbx_description
1 polymer ?
#
loop_
_entity_poly.entity_id
_entity_poly.type
_entity_poly.pdbx_seq_one_letter_code
_entity_poly.pdbx_strand_id
1 'polypeptide(L)'
;QPPVRPRQLHVLESGETTSGIYLLHLQNANRLLQAWCEQSQAQGGWTVIQRRQDGSVNFFRTWEQYKQGFGNLDGEYWLGLEHLYWLTKQTSYKLRVSLEDWQGRVVYAEYDSFYLEPESDWYRLRLGQYHGNAGDSLSWHNNKAFTTLDRDKDSYTGNCAHYQKGGWWYHMCAHSNLNGVWYRGGHYRSRYQDGVYWAEFHGGSYSLKRVALMIKPT
;
A
#
# COMPACT_ATOMS: atom_id res chain seq x y z
N GLN A 1 -17.24 -15.74 -11.88
CA GLN A 1 -17.05 -14.30 -11.61
C GLN A 1 -17.06 -14.06 -10.12
N PRO A 2 -16.25 -13.12 -9.61
CA PRO A 2 -16.29 -12.79 -8.18
C PRO A 2 -17.64 -12.18 -7.80
N PRO A 3 -18.10 -12.37 -6.55
CA PRO A 3 -19.38 -11.80 -6.12
C PRO A 3 -19.35 -10.28 -6.15
N VAL A 4 -20.49 -9.68 -6.52
CA VAL A 4 -20.65 -8.22 -6.56
C VAL A 4 -21.00 -7.72 -5.15
N ARG A 5 -20.29 -6.68 -4.71
CA ARG A 5 -20.56 -5.99 -3.46
C ARG A 5 -20.87 -4.52 -3.77
N PRO A 6 -21.98 -3.96 -3.29
CA PRO A 6 -22.32 -2.57 -3.59
C PRO A 6 -21.33 -1.56 -2.99
N ARG A 7 -20.64 -1.94 -1.92
CA ARG A 7 -19.54 -1.18 -1.31
C ARG A 7 -18.76 -2.10 -0.37
N GLN A 8 -17.50 -1.73 -0.08
CA GLN A 8 -16.61 -2.49 0.76
C GLN A 8 -17.20 -2.84 2.13
N LEU A 9 -17.87 -1.90 2.75
CA LEU A 9 -18.52 -2.05 4.05
C LEU A 9 -19.39 -3.31 4.13
N HIS A 10 -20.07 -3.65 3.05
CA HIS A 10 -21.01 -4.76 2.99
C HIS A 10 -20.35 -6.13 3.01
N VAL A 11 -19.05 -6.24 2.80
CA VAL A 11 -18.33 -7.52 2.86
C VAL A 11 -18.48 -8.14 4.24
N LEU A 12 -18.30 -7.36 5.30
CA LEU A 12 -18.43 -7.85 6.68
C LEU A 12 -19.90 -7.97 7.09
N GLU A 13 -20.73 -6.99 6.75
CA GLU A 13 -22.14 -6.95 7.10
C GLU A 13 -22.94 -8.11 6.51
N SER A 14 -22.54 -8.61 5.34
CA SER A 14 -23.21 -9.73 4.69
C SER A 14 -22.83 -11.08 5.27
N GLY A 15 -21.99 -11.12 6.31
CA GLY A 15 -21.53 -12.37 6.94
C GLY A 15 -20.50 -13.13 6.12
N GLU A 16 -19.91 -12.48 5.11
CA GLU A 16 -18.88 -13.09 4.27
C GLU A 16 -17.57 -13.21 5.06
N THR A 17 -17.08 -14.45 5.22
CA THR A 17 -15.88 -14.76 6.01
C THR A 17 -14.73 -15.32 5.19
N THR A 18 -14.93 -15.54 3.90
CA THR A 18 -13.90 -16.12 3.03
C THR A 18 -13.08 -15.02 2.35
N SER A 19 -11.77 -15.08 2.53
CA SER A 19 -10.85 -14.20 1.80
C SER A 19 -10.87 -14.56 0.32
N GLY A 20 -10.78 -13.55 -0.54
CA GLY A 20 -10.78 -13.75 -1.98
C GLY A 20 -10.99 -12.47 -2.75
N ILE A 21 -11.23 -12.63 -4.05
CA ILE A 21 -11.45 -11.50 -4.96
C ILE A 21 -12.94 -11.14 -4.95
N TYR A 22 -13.23 -9.87 -4.74
CA TYR A 22 -14.59 -9.33 -4.72
C TYR A 22 -14.71 -8.13 -5.65
N LEU A 23 -15.94 -7.87 -6.12
CA LEU A 23 -16.25 -6.63 -6.80
C LEU A 23 -16.74 -5.60 -5.77
N LEU A 24 -16.08 -4.45 -5.77
CA LEU A 24 -16.42 -3.31 -4.92
C LEU A 24 -17.07 -2.23 -5.78
N HIS A 25 -18.10 -1.59 -5.25
CA HIS A 25 -18.77 -0.49 -5.94
C HIS A 25 -18.19 0.85 -5.49
N LEU A 26 -17.60 1.59 -6.43
CA LEU A 26 -17.13 2.96 -6.21
C LEU A 26 -18.29 3.91 -6.48
N GLN A 27 -19.06 4.23 -5.43
CA GLN A 27 -20.29 5.01 -5.57
C GLN A 27 -20.07 6.35 -6.25
N ASN A 28 -19.01 7.06 -5.87
CA ASN A 28 -18.72 8.39 -6.42
C ASN A 28 -18.34 8.35 -7.89
N ALA A 29 -17.77 7.26 -8.36
CA ALA A 29 -17.36 7.07 -9.76
C ALA A 29 -18.35 6.20 -10.54
N ASN A 30 -19.39 5.67 -9.88
CA ASN A 30 -20.40 4.78 -10.43
C ASN A 30 -19.80 3.62 -11.25
N ARG A 31 -18.80 2.95 -10.70
CA ARG A 31 -18.12 1.83 -11.37
C ARG A 31 -17.77 0.74 -10.37
N LEU A 32 -17.44 -0.44 -10.91
CA LEU A 32 -17.00 -1.61 -10.13
C LEU A 32 -15.50 -1.74 -10.16
N LEU A 33 -14.93 -2.20 -9.05
CA LEU A 33 -13.50 -2.42 -8.88
C LEU A 33 -13.28 -3.80 -8.28
N GLN A 34 -12.39 -4.60 -8.87
CA GLN A 34 -11.96 -5.86 -8.28
C GLN A 34 -10.83 -5.64 -7.29
N ALA A 35 -10.91 -6.28 -6.13
CA ALA A 35 -9.86 -6.23 -5.11
C ALA A 35 -9.86 -7.52 -4.30
N TRP A 36 -8.73 -7.82 -3.66
CA TRP A 36 -8.66 -8.91 -2.68
C TRP A 36 -9.18 -8.40 -1.34
N CYS A 37 -10.15 -9.10 -0.77
CA CYS A 37 -10.68 -8.81 0.56
C CYS A 37 -10.18 -9.87 1.53
N GLU A 38 -9.49 -9.42 2.59
CA GLU A 38 -8.88 -10.28 3.59
C GLU A 38 -9.82 -10.42 4.78
N GLN A 39 -10.25 -11.65 5.07
CA GLN A 39 -11.22 -11.94 6.13
C GLN A 39 -10.62 -12.72 7.30
N SER A 40 -9.38 -13.23 7.13
CA SER A 40 -8.75 -14.13 8.11
C SER A 40 -7.90 -13.40 9.15
N GLN A 41 -7.60 -12.13 8.95
CA GLN A 41 -6.74 -11.35 9.83
C GLN A 41 -7.51 -10.21 10.47
N ALA A 42 -7.11 -9.84 11.70
CA ALA A 42 -7.55 -8.61 12.37
C ALA A 42 -9.07 -8.38 12.26
N GLN A 43 -9.86 -9.43 12.51
CA GLN A 43 -11.32 -9.44 12.52
C GLN A 43 -11.98 -9.32 11.14
N GLY A 44 -11.20 -9.43 10.06
CA GLY A 44 -11.74 -9.38 8.70
C GLY A 44 -12.18 -8.00 8.24
N GLY A 45 -12.77 -7.95 7.05
CA GLY A 45 -13.30 -6.72 6.46
C GLY A 45 -12.26 -5.82 5.81
N TRP A 46 -11.05 -6.31 5.56
CA TRP A 46 -9.96 -5.54 4.99
C TRP A 46 -9.93 -5.67 3.48
N THR A 47 -9.75 -4.55 2.78
CA THR A 47 -9.42 -4.54 1.36
C THR A 47 -7.92 -4.38 1.21
N VAL A 48 -7.27 -5.33 0.54
CA VAL A 48 -5.84 -5.26 0.26
C VAL A 48 -5.62 -4.29 -0.89
N ILE A 49 -4.78 -3.29 -0.68
CA ILE A 49 -4.45 -2.29 -1.70
C ILE A 49 -3.07 -2.50 -2.28
N GLN A 50 -2.22 -3.29 -1.59
CA GLN A 50 -0.88 -3.65 -2.06
C GLN A 50 -0.46 -4.95 -1.38
N ARG A 51 0.22 -5.83 -2.12
CA ARG A 51 0.82 -7.05 -1.56
C ARG A 51 2.17 -7.31 -2.21
N ARG A 52 3.16 -7.68 -1.36
CA ARG A 52 4.48 -8.16 -1.77
C ARG A 52 4.72 -9.52 -1.10
N GLN A 53 5.27 -10.50 -1.85
CA GLN A 53 5.46 -11.84 -1.28
C GLN A 53 6.54 -12.70 -1.96
N ASP A 54 6.89 -12.43 -3.22
CA ASP A 54 7.77 -13.34 -3.97
C ASP A 54 8.60 -12.66 -5.07
N GLY A 55 8.42 -11.37 -5.27
CA GLY A 55 9.14 -10.64 -6.32
C GLY A 55 8.67 -10.91 -7.74
N SER A 56 7.48 -11.52 -7.90
CA SER A 56 6.95 -11.88 -9.22
C SER A 56 6.52 -10.68 -10.06
N VAL A 57 6.25 -9.54 -9.44
CA VAL A 57 5.77 -8.33 -10.13
C VAL A 57 6.79 -7.21 -9.97
N ASN A 58 7.09 -6.52 -11.06
CA ASN A 58 7.93 -5.35 -11.06
C ASN A 58 7.15 -4.15 -10.53
N PHE A 59 7.65 -3.50 -9.48
CA PHE A 59 7.03 -2.30 -8.89
C PHE A 59 7.73 -1.00 -9.29
N PHE A 60 8.77 -1.07 -10.10
CA PHE A 60 9.43 0.13 -10.64
C PHE A 60 8.70 0.57 -11.90
N ARG A 61 7.62 1.32 -11.72
CA ARG A 61 6.64 1.61 -12.76
C ARG A 61 6.35 3.11 -12.90
N THR A 62 5.67 3.46 -13.99
CA THR A 62 5.34 4.83 -14.33
C THR A 62 4.18 5.38 -13.49
N TRP A 63 4.00 6.70 -13.52
CA TRP A 63 2.86 7.37 -12.89
C TRP A 63 1.52 6.77 -13.34
N GLU A 64 1.35 6.62 -14.65
CA GLU A 64 0.09 6.08 -15.19
C GLU A 64 -0.18 4.67 -14.69
N GLN A 65 0.84 3.82 -14.58
CA GLN A 65 0.69 2.47 -14.05
C GLN A 65 0.33 2.49 -12.56
N TYR A 66 0.94 3.36 -11.77
CA TYR A 66 0.57 3.52 -10.36
C TYR A 66 -0.81 4.13 -10.19
N LYS A 67 -1.23 4.98 -11.11
CA LYS A 67 -2.59 5.55 -11.10
C LYS A 67 -3.65 4.48 -11.36
N GLN A 68 -3.44 3.62 -12.37
CA GLN A 68 -4.41 2.61 -12.80
C GLN A 68 -4.34 1.31 -12.00
N GLY A 69 -3.18 1.00 -11.44
CA GLY A 69 -2.95 -0.28 -10.76
C GLY A 69 -2.30 -1.30 -11.67
N PHE A 70 -1.66 -2.29 -11.06
CA PHE A 70 -0.94 -3.35 -11.79
C PHE A 70 -0.77 -4.58 -10.90
N GLY A 71 -0.36 -5.69 -11.53
CA GLY A 71 -0.10 -6.95 -10.85
C GLY A 71 -1.30 -7.90 -10.88
N ASN A 72 -1.29 -8.88 -9.98
CA ASN A 72 -2.27 -9.95 -9.91
C ASN A 72 -2.95 -9.95 -8.55
N LEU A 73 -4.28 -9.88 -8.52
CA LEU A 73 -5.05 -9.76 -7.27
C LEU A 73 -4.84 -10.92 -6.31
N ASP A 74 -4.51 -12.09 -6.81
CA ASP A 74 -4.20 -13.28 -5.99
C ASP A 74 -2.71 -13.39 -5.62
N GLY A 75 -1.89 -12.43 -6.01
CA GLY A 75 -0.45 -12.38 -5.75
C GLY A 75 0.00 -10.97 -5.41
N GLU A 76 1.13 -10.56 -5.99
CA GLU A 76 1.63 -9.20 -5.81
C GLU A 76 0.82 -8.22 -6.67
N TYR A 77 0.38 -7.12 -6.08
CA TYR A 77 -0.32 -6.08 -6.84
C TYR A 77 -0.34 -4.73 -6.11
N TRP A 78 -0.63 -3.72 -6.90
CA TRP A 78 -0.94 -2.35 -6.47
C TRP A 78 -2.32 -2.01 -7.02
N LEU A 79 -3.26 -1.60 -6.14
CA LEU A 79 -4.66 -1.41 -6.52
C LEU A 79 -4.85 -0.25 -7.50
N GLY A 80 -4.11 0.82 -7.33
CA GLY A 80 -4.20 2.01 -8.16
C GLY A 80 -4.58 3.25 -7.36
N LEU A 81 -3.83 4.34 -7.57
CA LEU A 81 -4.01 5.58 -6.83
C LEU A 81 -5.38 6.20 -7.07
N GLU A 82 -5.88 6.13 -8.33
CA GLU A 82 -7.19 6.70 -8.66
C GLU A 82 -8.31 5.94 -7.95
N HIS A 83 -8.21 4.61 -7.90
CA HIS A 83 -9.18 3.78 -7.17
C HIS A 83 -9.12 4.05 -5.67
N LEU A 84 -7.92 4.22 -5.11
CA LEU A 84 -7.74 4.56 -3.70
C LEU A 84 -8.34 5.92 -3.37
N TYR A 85 -8.16 6.89 -4.24
CA TYR A 85 -8.76 8.20 -4.06
C TYR A 85 -10.28 8.10 -3.93
N TRP A 86 -10.95 7.40 -4.87
CA TRP A 86 -12.41 7.26 -4.86
C TRP A 86 -12.91 6.44 -3.68
N LEU A 87 -12.21 5.35 -3.30
CA LEU A 87 -12.56 4.57 -2.12
C LEU A 87 -12.50 5.42 -0.86
N THR A 88 -11.39 6.11 -0.64
CA THR A 88 -11.17 6.87 0.59
C THR A 88 -11.92 8.20 0.62
N LYS A 89 -12.50 8.61 -0.50
CA LYS A 89 -13.41 9.77 -0.57
C LYS A 89 -14.84 9.42 -0.18
N GLN A 90 -15.29 8.19 -0.48
CA GLN A 90 -16.69 7.83 -0.25
C GLN A 90 -17.02 7.60 1.24
N THR A 91 -16.04 7.22 2.07
CA THR A 91 -16.21 7.05 3.52
C THR A 91 -14.85 7.12 4.21
N SER A 92 -14.86 7.12 5.55
CA SER A 92 -13.63 7.12 6.34
C SER A 92 -13.02 5.72 6.42
N TYR A 93 -11.71 5.65 6.28
CA TYR A 93 -10.94 4.40 6.31
C TYR A 93 -9.79 4.49 7.29
N LYS A 94 -9.42 3.33 7.83
CA LYS A 94 -8.14 3.14 8.52
C LYS A 94 -7.23 2.27 7.65
N LEU A 95 -5.93 2.39 7.86
CA LEU A 95 -4.89 1.65 7.16
C LEU A 95 -4.23 0.66 8.10
N ARG A 96 -4.01 -0.56 7.65
CA ARG A 96 -3.16 -1.54 8.34
C ARG A 96 -2.04 -1.97 7.42
N VAL A 97 -0.80 -1.89 7.92
CA VAL A 97 0.41 -2.40 7.26
C VAL A 97 0.80 -3.67 7.99
N SER A 98 0.83 -4.79 7.28
CA SER A 98 1.28 -6.08 7.81
C SER A 98 2.65 -6.39 7.23
N LEU A 99 3.62 -6.72 8.08
CA LEU A 99 5.01 -6.94 7.70
C LEU A 99 5.50 -8.27 8.25
N GLU A 100 6.11 -9.08 7.40
CA GLU A 100 6.72 -10.35 7.82
C GLU A 100 8.20 -10.36 7.43
N ASP A 101 9.05 -10.69 8.40
CA ASP A 101 10.49 -10.84 8.14
C ASP A 101 10.84 -12.28 7.69
N TRP A 102 12.10 -12.53 7.41
CA TRP A 102 12.56 -13.83 6.88
C TRP A 102 12.66 -14.91 7.97
N GLN A 103 12.50 -14.55 9.24
CA GLN A 103 12.40 -15.48 10.36
C GLN A 103 10.95 -15.83 10.71
N GLY A 104 9.98 -15.29 9.97
CA GLY A 104 8.56 -15.55 10.19
C GLY A 104 7.92 -14.66 11.24
N ARG A 105 8.60 -13.64 11.73
CA ARG A 105 8.01 -12.69 12.67
C ARG A 105 7.08 -11.74 11.91
N VAL A 106 5.85 -11.61 12.40
CA VAL A 106 4.83 -10.73 11.81
C VAL A 106 4.57 -9.57 12.77
N VAL A 107 4.65 -8.35 12.26
CA VAL A 107 4.33 -7.12 12.99
C VAL A 107 3.38 -6.28 12.16
N TYR A 108 2.77 -5.30 12.81
CA TYR A 108 1.81 -4.44 12.11
C TYR A 108 1.93 -2.99 12.55
N ALA A 109 1.51 -2.09 11.65
CA ALA A 109 1.30 -0.68 11.91
C ALA A 109 -0.12 -0.32 11.46
N GLU A 110 -0.89 0.35 12.30
CA GLU A 110 -2.21 0.85 11.95
C GLU A 110 -2.25 2.35 12.07
N TYR A 111 -3.04 2.96 11.19
CA TYR A 111 -3.29 4.39 11.19
C TYR A 111 -4.80 4.58 11.19
N ASP A 112 -5.33 5.30 12.18
CA ASP A 112 -6.78 5.38 12.43
C ASP A 112 -7.53 6.21 11.38
N SER A 113 -6.80 6.87 10.48
CA SER A 113 -7.34 7.59 9.33
C SER A 113 -6.38 7.45 8.15
N PHE A 114 -6.94 7.21 6.96
CA PHE A 114 -6.17 7.12 5.72
C PHE A 114 -7.02 7.59 4.55
N TYR A 115 -6.51 8.56 3.80
CA TYR A 115 -7.10 8.94 2.53
C TYR A 115 -6.07 9.63 1.65
N LEU A 116 -6.37 9.73 0.35
CA LEU A 116 -5.55 10.42 -0.62
C LEU A 116 -6.26 11.66 -1.11
N GLU A 117 -5.50 12.71 -1.37
CA GLU A 117 -5.96 13.86 -2.12
C GLU A 117 -6.06 13.48 -3.61
N PRO A 118 -6.78 14.25 -4.45
CA PRO A 118 -6.93 13.88 -5.86
C PRO A 118 -5.63 14.01 -6.65
N GLU A 119 -5.64 13.53 -7.90
CA GLU A 119 -4.47 13.63 -8.79
C GLU A 119 -4.01 15.07 -8.98
N SER A 120 -4.93 16.04 -8.96
CA SER A 120 -4.59 17.46 -9.04
C SER A 120 -3.68 17.93 -7.89
N ASP A 121 -3.64 17.20 -6.79
CA ASP A 121 -2.70 17.39 -5.68
C ASP A 121 -1.77 16.19 -5.53
N TRP A 122 -1.49 15.50 -6.63
CA TRP A 122 -0.49 14.44 -6.75
C TRP A 122 -0.72 13.28 -5.76
N TYR A 123 -1.99 12.91 -5.52
CA TYR A 123 -2.39 11.83 -4.61
C TYR A 123 -1.72 11.92 -3.24
N ARG A 124 -1.69 13.12 -2.69
CA ARG A 124 -1.04 13.42 -1.40
C ARG A 124 -1.60 12.53 -0.29
N LEU A 125 -0.69 11.98 0.51
CA LEU A 125 -1.02 11.07 1.60
C LEU A 125 -1.55 11.85 2.81
N ARG A 126 -2.65 11.37 3.38
CA ARG A 126 -3.21 11.90 4.63
C ARG A 126 -3.39 10.74 5.61
N LEU A 127 -2.65 10.80 6.70
CA LEU A 127 -2.66 9.78 7.76
C LEU A 127 -3.11 10.36 9.07
N GLY A 128 -3.82 9.53 9.86
CA GLY A 128 -4.09 9.79 11.26
C GLY A 128 -3.05 9.17 12.18
N GLN A 129 -3.47 8.88 13.42
CA GLN A 129 -2.57 8.45 14.48
C GLN A 129 -2.13 6.99 14.30
N TYR A 130 -0.85 6.74 14.60
CA TYR A 130 -0.23 5.42 14.57
C TYR A 130 -0.59 4.57 15.80
N HIS A 131 -0.78 3.27 15.56
CA HIS A 131 -0.87 2.21 16.56
C HIS A 131 -0.14 0.99 16.03
N GLY A 132 0.40 0.16 16.90
CA GLY A 132 0.95 -1.11 16.47
C GLY A 132 2.25 -1.48 17.16
N ASN A 133 2.88 -2.54 16.65
CA ASN A 133 4.16 -3.06 17.17
C ASN A 133 5.29 -3.06 16.14
N ALA A 134 5.04 -2.55 14.94
CA ALA A 134 6.07 -2.47 13.88
C ALA A 134 7.00 -1.27 14.05
N GLY A 135 6.60 -0.26 14.80
CA GLY A 135 7.19 1.06 14.78
C GLY A 135 6.60 1.89 13.64
N ASP A 136 6.69 3.20 13.76
CA ASP A 136 6.06 4.12 12.82
C ASP A 136 7.05 4.57 11.76
N SER A 137 6.98 3.96 10.58
CA SER A 137 7.81 4.35 9.44
C SER A 137 6.99 4.97 8.31
N LEU A 138 5.75 5.39 8.58
CA LEU A 138 4.93 6.01 7.54
C LEU A 138 4.51 7.44 7.87
N SER A 139 4.38 7.82 9.14
CA SER A 139 3.97 9.18 9.51
C SER A 139 4.94 10.24 8.97
N TRP A 140 6.20 9.92 8.82
CA TRP A 140 7.20 10.81 8.22
C TRP A 140 6.87 11.15 6.76
N HIS A 141 6.12 10.27 6.09
CA HIS A 141 5.65 10.46 4.71
C HIS A 141 4.30 11.17 4.64
N ASN A 142 3.68 11.46 5.78
CA ASN A 142 2.38 12.12 5.81
C ASN A 142 2.48 13.51 5.18
N ASN A 143 1.44 13.90 4.45
CA ASN A 143 1.34 15.17 3.73
C ASN A 143 2.31 15.28 2.54
N LYS A 144 2.87 14.18 2.07
CA LYS A 144 3.76 14.18 0.89
C LYS A 144 3.01 13.73 -0.35
N ALA A 145 3.37 14.32 -1.48
CA ALA A 145 2.86 13.93 -2.79
C ALA A 145 3.45 12.58 -3.20
N PHE A 146 2.72 11.82 -4.02
CA PHE A 146 3.23 10.59 -4.61
C PHE A 146 4.25 10.92 -5.69
N THR A 147 5.35 10.15 -5.75
CA THR A 147 6.43 10.34 -6.72
C THR A 147 6.71 9.01 -7.44
N THR A 148 6.85 9.09 -8.76
CA THR A 148 7.35 8.01 -9.62
C THR A 148 8.57 8.51 -10.39
N LEU A 149 9.27 7.61 -11.09
CA LEU A 149 10.45 7.97 -11.85
C LEU A 149 10.17 9.07 -12.89
N ASP A 150 9.01 8.98 -13.54
CA ASP A 150 8.59 9.92 -14.60
C ASP A 150 7.79 11.11 -14.07
N ARG A 151 7.56 11.20 -12.76
CA ARG A 151 6.85 12.34 -12.15
C ARG A 151 7.38 12.58 -10.74
N ASP A 152 8.40 13.41 -10.66
CA ASP A 152 9.12 13.72 -9.42
C ASP A 152 8.40 14.83 -8.65
N LYS A 153 7.80 14.45 -7.51
CA LYS A 153 7.07 15.37 -6.61
C LYS A 153 7.60 15.30 -5.19
N ASP A 154 8.78 14.73 -4.98
CA ASP A 154 9.40 14.63 -3.65
C ASP A 154 10.02 15.96 -3.21
N SER A 155 10.61 15.96 -2.01
CA SER A 155 11.25 17.14 -1.42
C SER A 155 12.77 17.19 -1.66
N TYR A 156 13.29 16.21 -2.40
CA TYR A 156 14.72 16.09 -2.69
C TYR A 156 15.05 16.80 -3.99
N THR A 157 16.28 17.34 -4.13
CA THR A 157 16.73 17.98 -5.36
C THR A 157 16.93 16.99 -6.52
N GLY A 158 17.26 15.71 -6.19
CA GLY A 158 17.25 14.61 -7.15
C GLY A 158 15.87 13.96 -7.21
N ASN A 159 15.81 12.74 -7.77
CA ASN A 159 14.57 11.99 -7.88
C ASN A 159 14.63 10.74 -6.98
N CYS A 160 13.90 10.75 -5.87
CA CYS A 160 13.88 9.63 -4.91
C CYS A 160 13.48 8.31 -5.57
N ALA A 161 12.53 8.32 -6.50
CA ALA A 161 12.09 7.10 -7.17
C ALA A 161 13.22 6.44 -7.97
N HIS A 162 14.15 7.23 -8.50
CA HIS A 162 15.32 6.70 -9.21
C HIS A 162 16.20 5.86 -8.28
N TYR A 163 16.41 6.33 -7.05
CA TYR A 163 17.28 5.65 -6.08
C TYR A 163 16.55 4.53 -5.34
N GLN A 164 15.29 4.72 -5.01
CA GLN A 164 14.49 3.77 -4.21
C GLN A 164 13.79 2.71 -5.08
N LYS A 165 13.79 2.86 -6.41
CA LYS A 165 13.30 1.87 -7.39
C LYS A 165 11.82 1.53 -7.23
N GLY A 166 11.00 2.51 -6.87
CA GLY A 166 9.55 2.32 -6.75
C GLY A 166 8.80 3.61 -6.87
N GLY A 167 7.50 3.55 -6.63
CA GLY A 167 6.63 4.71 -6.47
C GLY A 167 6.13 4.77 -5.02
N TRP A 168 6.21 5.94 -4.42
CA TRP A 168 5.86 6.12 -3.01
C TRP A 168 5.64 7.60 -2.71
N TRP A 169 5.16 7.89 -1.52
CA TRP A 169 5.05 9.28 -1.04
C TRP A 169 6.42 9.75 -0.50
N TYR A 170 7.40 9.80 -1.39
CA TYR A 170 8.78 10.11 -1.04
C TYR A 170 8.93 11.55 -0.51
N HIS A 171 9.86 11.71 0.40
CA HIS A 171 10.25 13.01 0.98
C HIS A 171 11.73 13.28 0.64
N MET A 172 12.67 12.94 1.54
CA MET A 172 14.12 13.12 1.32
C MET A 172 14.92 11.92 1.90
N CYS A 173 14.87 10.70 1.47
CA CYS A 173 13.86 10.21 0.53
C CYS A 173 12.80 9.39 1.24
N ALA A 174 13.17 8.39 2.12
CA ALA A 174 12.20 7.46 2.65
C ALA A 174 12.59 6.91 4.02
N HIS A 175 11.56 6.60 4.81
CA HIS A 175 11.65 5.87 6.08
C HIS A 175 10.95 4.51 5.95
N SER A 176 10.23 4.32 4.85
CA SER A 176 9.69 3.04 4.38
C SER A 176 9.67 3.06 2.85
N ASN A 177 9.78 1.90 2.22
CA ASN A 177 9.84 1.79 0.76
C ASN A 177 9.18 0.50 0.30
N LEU A 178 7.90 0.33 0.62
CA LEU A 178 7.22 -0.95 0.43
C LEU A 178 6.96 -1.30 -1.04
N ASN A 179 7.15 -0.36 -1.95
CA ASN A 179 7.09 -0.60 -3.40
C ASN A 179 8.48 -0.73 -4.05
N GLY A 180 9.50 -0.98 -3.25
CA GLY A 180 10.88 -1.16 -3.72
C GLY A 180 11.14 -2.55 -4.29
N VAL A 181 12.42 -2.88 -4.45
CA VAL A 181 12.87 -4.17 -5.00
C VAL A 181 12.76 -5.26 -3.94
N TRP A 182 12.14 -6.38 -4.31
CA TRP A 182 12.02 -7.53 -3.41
C TRP A 182 13.30 -8.35 -3.46
N TYR A 183 14.05 -8.37 -2.37
CA TYR A 183 15.31 -9.13 -2.26
C TYR A 183 15.11 -10.36 -1.40
N ARG A 184 15.39 -11.52 -1.99
CA ARG A 184 15.28 -12.81 -1.29
C ARG A 184 16.29 -12.88 -0.15
N GLY A 185 15.83 -13.34 1.02
CA GLY A 185 16.69 -13.53 2.19
C GLY A 185 16.83 -12.31 3.10
N GLY A 186 16.36 -11.16 2.67
CA GLY A 186 16.31 -9.95 3.49
C GLY A 186 17.50 -9.02 3.32
N HIS A 187 18.69 -9.44 3.74
CA HIS A 187 19.89 -8.62 3.65
C HIS A 187 20.33 -8.48 2.20
N TYR A 188 20.57 -7.25 1.77
CA TYR A 188 20.99 -6.97 0.40
C TYR A 188 22.07 -5.89 0.40
N ARG A 189 22.82 -5.85 -0.71
CA ARG A 189 23.80 -4.80 -0.96
C ARG A 189 23.31 -3.96 -2.12
N SER A 190 23.02 -2.71 -1.85
CA SER A 190 22.69 -1.72 -2.86
C SER A 190 23.36 -0.41 -2.47
N ARG A 191 23.77 0.34 -3.46
CA ARG A 191 24.33 1.67 -3.25
C ARG A 191 23.32 2.60 -2.59
N TYR A 192 22.04 2.37 -2.91
CA TYR A 192 20.91 3.13 -2.36
C TYR A 192 19.97 2.13 -1.72
N GLN A 193 19.32 2.46 -0.64
CA GLN A 193 18.40 1.57 0.06
C GLN A 193 17.12 1.40 -0.77
N ASP A 194 17.16 0.49 -1.75
CA ASP A 194 16.08 0.30 -2.74
C ASP A 194 15.20 -0.94 -2.49
N GLY A 195 15.37 -1.62 -1.34
CA GLY A 195 14.59 -2.79 -1.01
C GLY A 195 13.21 -2.48 -0.44
N VAL A 196 12.45 -3.54 -0.14
CA VAL A 196 11.14 -3.45 0.50
C VAL A 196 11.36 -3.33 2.01
N TYR A 197 11.54 -2.12 2.53
CA TYR A 197 11.92 -1.94 3.92
C TYR A 197 10.93 -1.07 4.70
N TRP A 198 10.96 -1.29 6.02
CA TRP A 198 10.28 -0.49 7.05
C TRP A 198 11.34 -0.20 8.10
N ALA A 199 11.83 1.05 8.14
CA ALA A 199 13.05 1.39 8.88
C ALA A 199 12.97 1.03 10.37
N GLU A 200 11.83 1.25 11.01
CA GLU A 200 11.66 0.99 12.44
C GLU A 200 11.60 -0.51 12.78
N PHE A 201 11.47 -1.40 11.78
CA PHE A 201 11.45 -2.84 12.02
C PHE A 201 12.86 -3.44 11.88
N HIS A 202 13.47 -3.36 10.69
CA HIS A 202 14.78 -3.96 10.43
C HIS A 202 15.77 -3.00 9.77
N GLY A 203 15.45 -1.70 9.68
CA GLY A 203 16.30 -0.74 9.01
C GLY A 203 16.15 -0.78 7.49
N GLY A 204 16.85 0.12 6.81
CA GLY A 204 16.73 0.32 5.37
C GLY A 204 17.53 -0.66 4.51
N SER A 205 18.38 -1.49 5.11
CA SER A 205 19.21 -2.47 4.37
C SER A 205 18.66 -3.90 4.49
N TYR A 206 17.41 -4.03 4.90
CA TYR A 206 16.74 -5.32 5.06
C TYR A 206 15.41 -5.27 4.29
N SER A 207 15.27 -6.15 3.28
CA SER A 207 14.06 -6.26 2.46
C SER A 207 13.15 -7.32 3.06
N LEU A 208 11.91 -6.94 3.37
CA LEU A 208 10.95 -7.81 4.04
C LEU A 208 10.48 -8.93 3.12
N LYS A 209 10.07 -10.05 3.72
CA LYS A 209 9.60 -11.23 2.97
C LYS A 209 8.19 -11.04 2.44
N ARG A 210 7.27 -10.58 3.30
CA ARG A 210 5.88 -10.34 2.94
C ARG A 210 5.40 -9.03 3.51
N VAL A 211 4.63 -8.31 2.70
CA VAL A 211 4.06 -7.03 3.06
C VAL A 211 2.65 -6.96 2.48
N ALA A 212 1.73 -6.40 3.24
CA ALA A 212 0.41 -6.03 2.74
C ALA A 212 -0.02 -4.70 3.31
N LEU A 213 -0.55 -3.85 2.46
CA LEU A 213 -1.28 -2.64 2.85
C LEU A 213 -2.76 -2.92 2.69
N MET A 214 -3.54 -2.70 3.74
CA MET A 214 -4.97 -3.01 3.77
C MET A 214 -5.74 -1.85 4.37
N ILE A 215 -6.95 -1.63 3.86
CA ILE A 215 -7.83 -0.57 4.38
C ILE A 215 -9.17 -1.16 4.81
N LYS A 216 -9.79 -0.52 5.80
CA LYS A 216 -11.08 -0.94 6.36
C LYS A 216 -11.88 0.30 6.75
N PRO A 217 -13.20 0.35 6.47
CA PRO A 217 -14.03 1.47 6.95
C PRO A 217 -13.99 1.57 8.47
N THR A 218 -13.92 2.80 8.96
CA THR A 218 -13.94 3.08 10.40
C THR A 218 -15.35 3.08 10.97
#